data_685b7249c2f7e7928f3df4d66be8de92
#
_entry.id   685b7249c2f7e7928f3df4d66be8de92
#
_cell.length_a   1.000
_cell.length_b   1.000
_cell.length_c   1.000
_cell.angle_alpha   90.00
_cell.angle_beta   90.00
_cell.angle_gamma   90.00
#
_symmetry.space_group_name_H-M   'P 1'
#
loop_
_entity.id
_entity.type
_entity.pdbx_description
1 polymer ?
#
loop_
_entity_poly.entity_id
_entity_poly.type
_entity_poly.pdbx_seq_one_letter_code
_entity_poly.pdbx_strand_id
1 'polypeptide(L)'
;LRNCIGVIPQQLNLFSGTIIENIALGDSFPNIQHVLDLSKQLGITEFAEKLPNAFNTQIGENGAMLSGGQKQRIAIARALYKNPEILLMDEATSSLDTNSEKIVKEVIDNFKSQGKTVIVIAHRLSTIANADTILVMEDGTIAESGNHPDLLRLKGKYSELWNKQSFV
;
A
#
# COMPACT_ATOMS: atom_id res chain seq x y z
N LEU A 1 12.77 13.00 9.80
CA LEU A 1 12.67 12.16 8.60
C LEU A 1 11.65 11.01 8.75
N ARG A 2 11.69 10.23 9.86
CA ARG A 2 10.80 9.04 10.02
C ARG A 2 9.29 9.35 10.01
N ASN A 3 8.87 10.53 10.42
CA ASN A 3 7.45 10.93 10.44
C ASN A 3 6.94 11.38 9.06
N CYS A 4 7.85 11.61 8.10
CA CYS A 4 7.48 12.05 6.74
C CYS A 4 7.34 10.88 5.77
N ILE A 5 7.66 9.64 6.19
CA ILE A 5 7.65 8.45 5.33
C ILE A 5 6.71 7.41 5.93
N GLY A 6 5.68 7.05 5.17
CA GLY A 6 4.85 5.88 5.43
C GLY A 6 5.41 4.67 4.67
N VAL A 7 5.50 3.52 5.33
CA VAL A 7 6.04 2.29 4.72
C VAL A 7 5.01 1.18 4.80
N ILE A 8 4.76 0.55 3.67
CA ILE A 8 3.94 -0.66 3.56
C ILE A 8 4.86 -1.77 3.06
N PRO A 9 5.35 -2.64 3.97
CA PRO A 9 6.29 -3.70 3.61
C PRO A 9 5.56 -4.87 2.92
N GLN A 10 6.31 -5.69 2.18
CA GLN A 10 5.82 -6.92 1.56
C GLN A 10 5.20 -7.90 2.58
N GLN A 11 5.88 -8.10 3.70
CA GLN A 11 5.36 -8.90 4.81
C GLN A 11 4.60 -8.01 5.79
N LEU A 12 3.29 -8.24 5.86
CA LEU A 12 2.39 -7.45 6.69
C LEU A 12 2.36 -8.00 8.12
N ASN A 13 3.08 -7.34 9.01
CA ASN A 13 3.05 -7.66 10.43
C ASN A 13 2.05 -6.75 11.16
N LEU A 14 0.97 -7.36 11.66
CA LEU A 14 0.08 -6.72 12.62
C LEU A 14 0.51 -7.10 14.03
N PHE A 15 0.41 -6.14 14.94
CA PHE A 15 0.78 -6.35 16.34
C PHE A 15 -0.41 -6.87 17.14
N SER A 16 -0.12 -7.60 18.21
CA SER A 16 -1.15 -7.94 19.20
C SER A 16 -1.75 -6.67 19.77
N GLY A 17 -3.06 -6.52 19.63
CA GLY A 17 -3.80 -5.32 20.00
C GLY A 17 -5.07 -5.15 19.20
N THR A 18 -5.74 -4.05 19.38
CA THR A 18 -6.97 -3.68 18.66
C THR A 18 -6.67 -3.19 17.22
N ILE A 19 -7.72 -3.07 16.40
CA ILE A 19 -7.61 -2.44 15.08
C ILE A 19 -7.16 -0.99 15.22
N ILE A 20 -7.68 -0.25 16.21
CA ILE A 20 -7.28 1.14 16.47
C ILE A 20 -5.79 1.22 16.78
N GLU A 21 -5.29 0.40 17.71
CA GLU A 21 -3.87 0.39 18.10
C GLU A 21 -2.96 0.00 16.93
N ASN A 22 -3.43 -0.86 16.03
CA ASN A 22 -2.69 -1.22 14.84
C ASN A 22 -2.62 -0.09 13.82
N ILE A 23 -3.70 0.68 13.63
CA ILE A 23 -3.71 1.84 12.72
C ILE A 23 -2.88 2.99 13.31
N ALA A 24 -3.14 3.34 14.56
CA ALA A 24 -2.49 4.45 15.26
C ALA A 24 -1.20 4.02 15.99
N LEU A 25 -0.44 3.10 15.42
CA LEU A 25 0.72 2.50 16.06
C LEU A 25 1.72 3.53 16.60
N GLY A 26 2.00 3.43 17.90
CA GLY A 26 2.93 4.30 18.62
C GLY A 26 2.33 5.66 19.02
N ASP A 27 1.03 5.83 18.87
CA ASP A 27 0.29 6.98 19.39
C ASP A 27 -0.46 6.58 20.68
N SER A 28 -0.06 7.16 21.81
CA SER A 28 -0.69 6.88 23.12
C SER A 28 -2.06 7.53 23.27
N PHE A 29 -2.39 8.51 22.45
CA PHE A 29 -3.66 9.22 22.44
C PHE A 29 -4.21 9.34 21.03
N PRO A 30 -4.63 8.21 20.41
CA PRO A 30 -4.99 8.18 19.01
C PRO A 30 -6.17 9.12 18.68
N ASN A 31 -6.03 9.82 17.57
CA ASN A 31 -7.15 10.57 17.01
C ASN A 31 -8.16 9.59 16.38
N ILE A 32 -9.17 9.24 17.16
CA ILE A 32 -10.19 8.26 16.76
C ILE A 32 -10.93 8.68 15.50
N GLN A 33 -11.27 9.97 15.35
CA GLN A 33 -11.94 10.43 14.14
C GLN A 33 -11.08 10.20 12.90
N HIS A 34 -9.79 10.49 12.97
CA HIS A 34 -8.87 10.25 11.86
C HIS A 34 -8.73 8.74 11.55
N VAL A 35 -8.69 7.88 12.57
CA VAL A 35 -8.71 6.41 12.38
C VAL A 35 -9.98 5.98 11.64
N LEU A 36 -11.15 6.50 12.03
CA LEU A 36 -12.43 6.14 11.39
C LEU A 36 -12.50 6.67 9.95
N ASP A 37 -12.02 7.86 9.67
CA ASP A 37 -12.00 8.45 8.33
C ASP A 37 -11.13 7.64 7.37
N LEU A 38 -9.91 7.27 7.78
CA LEU A 38 -9.03 6.38 7.02
C LEU A 38 -9.66 4.98 6.83
N SER A 39 -10.29 4.47 7.88
CA SER A 39 -10.94 3.16 7.85
C SER A 39 -12.10 3.12 6.89
N LYS A 40 -12.87 4.20 6.79
CA LYS A 40 -13.96 4.33 5.82
C LYS A 40 -13.42 4.36 4.39
N GLN A 41 -12.38 5.17 4.14
CA GLN A 41 -11.74 5.27 2.82
C GLN A 41 -11.17 3.93 2.34
N LEU A 42 -10.62 3.13 3.25
CA LEU A 42 -10.00 1.84 2.97
C LEU A 42 -10.95 0.63 3.10
N GLY A 43 -12.26 0.86 3.33
CA GLY A 43 -13.24 -0.22 3.51
C GLY A 43 -12.95 -1.11 4.72
N ILE A 44 -12.23 -0.59 5.73
CA ILE A 44 -11.96 -1.29 6.99
C ILE A 44 -13.24 -1.36 7.83
N THR A 45 -14.03 -0.30 7.83
CA THR A 45 -15.30 -0.20 8.58
C THR A 45 -16.23 -1.36 8.28
N GLU A 46 -16.34 -1.76 7.02
CA GLU A 46 -17.26 -2.82 6.56
C GLU A 46 -17.00 -4.19 7.23
N PHE A 47 -15.76 -4.52 7.52
CA PHE A 47 -15.44 -5.76 8.21
C PHE A 47 -15.23 -5.57 9.71
N ALA A 48 -14.74 -4.41 10.16
CA ALA A 48 -14.52 -4.14 11.57
C ALA A 48 -15.84 -4.16 12.35
N GLU A 49 -16.92 -3.58 11.81
CA GLU A 49 -18.25 -3.56 12.44
C GLU A 49 -18.88 -4.95 12.59
N LYS A 50 -18.42 -5.94 11.81
CA LYS A 50 -18.88 -7.34 11.91
C LYS A 50 -18.15 -8.13 13.00
N LEU A 51 -17.08 -7.58 13.56
CA LEU A 51 -16.32 -8.20 14.64
C LEU A 51 -16.98 -7.92 16.01
N PRO A 52 -16.81 -8.81 17.01
CA PRO A 52 -17.52 -8.73 18.30
C PRO A 52 -17.40 -7.40 19.03
N ASN A 53 -16.24 -6.74 18.94
CA ASN A 53 -15.96 -5.46 19.58
C ASN A 53 -15.63 -4.37 18.56
N ALA A 54 -16.08 -4.52 17.31
CA ALA A 54 -15.81 -3.61 16.21
C ALA A 54 -14.31 -3.22 16.15
N PHE A 55 -13.98 -1.94 16.14
CA PHE A 55 -12.61 -1.44 16.12
C PHE A 55 -11.77 -1.76 17.37
N ASN A 56 -12.43 -2.10 18.49
CA ASN A 56 -11.77 -2.52 19.72
C ASN A 56 -11.54 -4.05 19.79
N THR A 57 -11.81 -4.77 18.70
CA THR A 57 -11.54 -6.19 18.61
C THR A 57 -10.02 -6.44 18.65
N GLN A 58 -9.60 -7.33 19.56
CA GLN A 58 -8.23 -7.82 19.61
C GLN A 58 -7.96 -8.75 18.43
N ILE A 59 -7.05 -8.36 17.54
CA ILE A 59 -6.80 -9.09 16.29
C ILE A 59 -5.70 -10.16 16.40
N GLY A 60 -5.12 -10.33 17.59
CA GLY A 60 -4.11 -11.35 17.90
C GLY A 60 -2.78 -11.14 17.19
N GLU A 61 -1.85 -12.07 17.39
CA GLU A 61 -0.56 -12.04 16.70
C GLU A 61 -0.77 -12.14 15.17
N ASN A 62 -0.12 -11.23 14.44
CA ASN A 62 -0.19 -11.14 12.98
C ASN A 62 -1.62 -11.09 12.40
N GLY A 63 -2.61 -10.68 13.21
CA GLY A 63 -4.00 -10.58 12.75
C GLY A 63 -4.58 -11.93 12.30
N ALA A 64 -4.35 -13.02 13.06
CA ALA A 64 -4.71 -14.39 12.68
C ALA A 64 -6.19 -14.55 12.26
N MET A 65 -7.07 -13.68 12.75
CA MET A 65 -8.51 -13.67 12.43
C MET A 65 -8.87 -12.91 11.15
N LEU A 66 -7.90 -12.24 10.49
CA LEU A 66 -8.12 -11.38 9.34
C LEU A 66 -7.63 -12.02 8.05
N SER A 67 -8.37 -11.78 6.95
CA SER A 67 -7.89 -12.15 5.62
C SER A 67 -6.65 -11.33 5.22
N GLY A 68 -5.88 -11.80 4.22
CA GLY A 68 -4.72 -11.07 3.70
C GLY A 68 -5.07 -9.64 3.26
N GLY A 69 -6.18 -9.46 2.55
CA GLY A 69 -6.65 -8.15 2.11
C GLY A 69 -7.08 -7.23 3.26
N GLN A 70 -7.67 -7.78 4.33
CA GLN A 70 -8.01 -7.01 5.54
C GLN A 70 -6.76 -6.53 6.28
N LYS A 71 -5.75 -7.41 6.45
CA LYS A 71 -4.45 -7.06 7.02
C LYS A 71 -3.78 -5.94 6.24
N GLN A 72 -3.81 -6.04 4.92
CA GLN A 72 -3.20 -5.07 4.03
C GLN A 72 -3.86 -3.70 4.14
N ARG A 73 -5.19 -3.61 4.18
CA ARG A 73 -5.90 -2.35 4.37
C ARG A 73 -5.56 -1.69 5.71
N ILE A 74 -5.42 -2.47 6.80
CA ILE A 74 -4.96 -1.97 8.10
C ILE A 74 -3.52 -1.45 8.01
N ALA A 75 -2.61 -2.16 7.32
CA ALA A 75 -1.23 -1.73 7.15
C ALA A 75 -1.12 -0.43 6.33
N ILE A 76 -1.96 -0.26 5.31
CA ILE A 76 -2.06 0.98 4.54
C ILE A 76 -2.60 2.12 5.42
N ALA A 77 -3.66 1.89 6.20
CA ALA A 77 -4.20 2.87 7.15
C ALA A 77 -3.12 3.32 8.16
N ARG A 78 -2.35 2.36 8.69
CA ARG A 78 -1.20 2.63 9.58
C ARG A 78 -0.16 3.53 8.92
N ALA A 79 0.21 3.25 7.67
CA ALA A 79 1.19 4.03 6.94
C ALA A 79 0.71 5.47 6.69
N LEU A 80 -0.60 5.66 6.45
CA LEU A 80 -1.22 6.95 6.17
C LEU A 80 -1.59 7.73 7.43
N TYR A 81 -1.75 7.07 8.60
CA TYR A 81 -2.22 7.70 9.83
C TYR A 81 -1.38 8.92 10.26
N LYS A 82 -0.07 8.87 10.07
CA LYS A 82 0.85 9.98 10.38
C LYS A 82 0.91 11.06 9.31
N ASN A 83 0.03 11.00 8.32
CA ASN A 83 -0.03 11.94 7.19
C ASN A 83 1.35 12.17 6.53
N PRO A 84 2.02 11.10 6.04
CA PRO A 84 3.36 11.21 5.48
C PRO A 84 3.38 12.03 4.18
N GLU A 85 4.57 12.52 3.80
CA GLU A 85 4.82 13.17 2.50
C GLU A 85 5.22 12.15 1.43
N ILE A 86 5.80 11.02 1.86
CA ILE A 86 6.26 9.94 0.98
C ILE A 86 5.63 8.63 1.45
N LEU A 87 5.03 7.89 0.54
CA LEU A 87 4.53 6.54 0.76
C LEU A 87 5.41 5.55 -0.01
N LEU A 88 6.07 4.65 0.72
CA LEU A 88 6.85 3.55 0.15
C LEU A 88 6.04 2.26 0.23
N MET A 89 5.82 1.63 -0.92
CA MET A 89 5.03 0.41 -1.04
C MET A 89 5.88 -0.71 -1.64
N ASP A 90 6.08 -1.79 -0.89
CA ASP A 90 6.81 -2.96 -1.34
C ASP A 90 5.82 -4.10 -1.60
N GLU A 91 5.53 -4.38 -2.88
CA GLU A 91 4.57 -5.40 -3.35
C GLU A 91 3.18 -5.35 -2.67
N ALA A 92 2.79 -4.17 -2.23
CA ALA A 92 1.64 -3.99 -1.34
C ALA A 92 0.26 -4.31 -1.97
N THR A 93 0.16 -4.77 -3.21
CA THR A 93 -1.11 -5.10 -3.87
C THR A 93 -1.22 -6.55 -4.33
N SER A 94 -0.19 -7.35 -4.15
CA SER A 94 -0.10 -8.72 -4.70
C SER A 94 -1.11 -9.72 -4.11
N SER A 95 -1.60 -9.47 -2.90
CA SER A 95 -2.54 -10.33 -2.17
C SER A 95 -3.98 -9.81 -2.10
N LEU A 96 -4.28 -8.71 -2.81
CA LEU A 96 -5.62 -8.12 -2.83
C LEU A 96 -6.53 -8.81 -3.85
N ASP A 97 -7.80 -8.96 -3.48
CA ASP A 97 -8.87 -9.21 -4.44
C ASP A 97 -9.15 -7.94 -5.26
N THR A 98 -9.80 -8.08 -6.41
CA THR A 98 -10.06 -6.99 -7.37
C THR A 98 -10.76 -5.77 -6.74
N ASN A 99 -11.68 -5.99 -5.80
CA ASN A 99 -12.40 -4.90 -5.15
C ASN A 99 -11.49 -4.14 -4.18
N SER A 100 -10.73 -4.86 -3.37
CA SER A 100 -9.75 -4.27 -2.44
C SER A 100 -8.64 -3.53 -3.18
N GLU A 101 -8.19 -4.04 -4.34
CA GLU A 101 -7.20 -3.37 -5.18
C GLU A 101 -7.72 -2.02 -5.70
N LYS A 102 -8.98 -1.96 -6.12
CA LYS A 102 -9.61 -0.72 -6.57
C LYS A 102 -9.66 0.33 -5.46
N ILE A 103 -10.12 -0.06 -4.26
CA ILE A 103 -10.18 0.83 -3.09
C ILE A 103 -8.79 1.40 -2.75
N VAL A 104 -7.78 0.53 -2.71
CA VAL A 104 -6.40 0.95 -2.42
C VAL A 104 -5.87 1.90 -3.49
N LYS A 105 -6.15 1.62 -4.76
CA LYS A 105 -5.77 2.50 -5.88
C LYS A 105 -6.38 3.89 -5.73
N GLU A 106 -7.68 3.99 -5.44
CA GLU A 106 -8.36 5.27 -5.23
C GLU A 106 -7.72 6.08 -4.09
N VAL A 107 -7.36 5.43 -2.98
CA VAL A 107 -6.68 6.07 -1.85
C VAL A 107 -5.28 6.56 -2.26
N ILE A 108 -4.53 5.77 -3.03
CA ILE A 108 -3.20 6.16 -3.53
C ILE A 108 -3.31 7.34 -4.51
N ASP A 109 -4.27 7.31 -5.42
CA ASP A 109 -4.50 8.40 -6.39
C ASP A 109 -4.89 9.69 -5.67
N ASN A 110 -5.72 9.61 -4.61
CA ASN A 110 -6.04 10.75 -3.77
C ASN A 110 -4.80 11.28 -3.02
N PHE A 111 -3.94 10.40 -2.50
CA PHE A 111 -2.68 10.78 -1.85
C PHE A 111 -1.75 11.53 -2.82
N LYS A 112 -1.61 11.04 -4.06
CA LYS A 112 -0.85 11.71 -5.12
C LYS A 112 -1.43 13.07 -5.49
N SER A 113 -2.76 13.20 -5.56
CA SER A 113 -3.43 14.47 -5.91
C SER A 113 -3.16 15.60 -4.92
N GLN A 114 -2.75 15.26 -3.69
CA GLN A 114 -2.31 16.23 -2.67
C GLN A 114 -0.86 16.70 -2.87
N GLY A 115 -0.20 16.35 -3.96
CA GLY A 115 1.20 16.70 -4.25
C GLY A 115 2.23 15.83 -3.52
N LYS A 116 1.80 14.70 -2.96
CA LYS A 116 2.67 13.77 -2.21
C LYS A 116 3.29 12.73 -3.14
N THR A 117 4.38 12.10 -2.69
CA THR A 117 5.15 11.14 -3.48
C THR A 117 4.81 9.71 -3.09
N VAL A 118 4.58 8.86 -4.10
CA VAL A 118 4.41 7.41 -3.92
C VAL A 118 5.53 6.70 -4.65
N ILE A 119 6.25 5.83 -3.92
CA ILE A 119 7.28 4.95 -4.47
C ILE A 119 6.77 3.53 -4.35
N VAL A 120 6.64 2.83 -5.48
CA VAL A 120 6.13 1.46 -5.53
C VAL A 120 7.22 0.53 -6.05
N ILE A 121 7.49 -0.54 -5.30
CA ILE A 121 8.25 -1.69 -5.79
C ILE A 121 7.23 -2.73 -6.21
N ALA A 122 7.23 -3.12 -7.48
CA ALA A 122 6.23 -4.03 -8.01
C ALA A 122 6.87 -5.12 -8.88
N HIS A 123 6.40 -6.34 -8.72
CA HIS A 123 6.71 -7.46 -9.61
C HIS A 123 5.75 -7.54 -10.81
N ARG A 124 4.55 -7.01 -10.68
CA ARG A 124 3.59 -6.91 -11.79
C ARG A 124 3.75 -5.56 -12.47
N LEU A 125 4.24 -5.58 -13.70
CA LEU A 125 4.50 -4.37 -14.48
C LEU A 125 3.22 -3.59 -14.79
N SER A 126 2.06 -4.25 -14.89
CA SER A 126 0.76 -3.61 -15.05
C SER A 126 0.44 -2.62 -13.92
N THR A 127 0.95 -2.86 -12.71
CA THR A 127 0.74 -1.99 -11.55
C THR A 127 1.45 -0.64 -11.71
N ILE A 128 2.62 -0.63 -12.37
CA ILE A 128 3.47 0.56 -12.53
C ILE A 128 3.37 1.21 -13.90
N ALA A 129 2.59 0.66 -14.84
CA ALA A 129 2.47 1.21 -16.19
C ALA A 129 1.98 2.67 -16.22
N ASN A 130 1.21 3.10 -15.21
CA ASN A 130 0.71 4.46 -15.06
C ASN A 130 1.57 5.33 -14.11
N ALA A 131 2.77 4.88 -13.75
CA ALA A 131 3.68 5.68 -12.93
C ALA A 131 4.26 6.85 -13.75
N ASP A 132 4.45 7.99 -13.08
CA ASP A 132 5.04 9.19 -13.70
C ASP A 132 6.48 8.93 -14.14
N THR A 133 7.22 8.12 -13.36
CA THR A 133 8.58 7.68 -13.66
C THR A 133 8.77 6.24 -13.21
N ILE A 134 9.31 5.41 -14.08
CA ILE A 134 9.70 4.03 -13.80
C ILE A 134 11.23 3.96 -13.79
N LEU A 135 11.79 3.36 -12.75
CA LEU A 135 13.21 3.10 -12.61
C LEU A 135 13.45 1.59 -12.74
N VAL A 136 14.23 1.18 -13.72
CA VAL A 136 14.64 -0.21 -13.89
C VAL A 136 16.00 -0.39 -13.24
N MET A 137 16.04 -1.26 -12.22
CA MET A 137 17.25 -1.53 -11.45
C MET A 137 17.96 -2.79 -11.96
N GLU A 138 19.28 -2.73 -12.10
CA GLU A 138 20.13 -3.86 -12.43
C GLU A 138 21.45 -3.74 -11.66
N ASP A 139 21.87 -4.81 -11.01
CA ASP A 139 23.13 -4.89 -10.25
C ASP A 139 23.35 -3.69 -9.30
N GLY A 140 22.25 -3.24 -8.63
CA GLY A 140 22.30 -2.12 -7.68
C GLY A 140 22.36 -0.72 -8.32
N THR A 141 22.25 -0.63 -9.65
CA THR A 141 22.25 0.63 -10.39
C THR A 141 20.97 0.86 -11.17
N ILE A 142 20.68 2.11 -11.53
CA ILE A 142 19.55 2.43 -12.42
C ILE A 142 20.02 2.19 -13.86
N ALA A 143 19.50 1.13 -14.49
CA ALA A 143 19.80 0.80 -15.88
C ALA A 143 18.96 1.62 -16.87
N GLU A 144 17.67 1.84 -16.55
CA GLU A 144 16.75 2.60 -17.40
C GLU A 144 15.84 3.48 -16.52
N SER A 145 15.46 4.64 -17.05
CA SER A 145 14.53 5.55 -16.38
C SER A 145 13.64 6.23 -17.41
N GLY A 146 12.32 6.31 -17.15
CA GLY A 146 11.36 6.96 -18.02
C GLY A 146 9.92 6.58 -17.70
N ASN A 147 8.97 7.02 -18.51
CA ASN A 147 7.60 6.55 -18.44
C ASN A 147 7.41 5.26 -19.26
N HIS A 148 6.29 4.60 -19.09
CA HIS A 148 5.98 3.33 -19.75
C HIS A 148 6.12 3.38 -21.29
N PRO A 149 5.49 4.35 -22.02
CA PRO A 149 5.64 4.43 -23.48
C PRO A 149 7.08 4.63 -23.94
N ASP A 150 7.84 5.45 -23.24
CA ASP A 150 9.23 5.74 -23.60
C ASP A 150 10.12 4.51 -23.41
N LEU A 151 9.97 3.81 -22.29
CA LEU A 151 10.74 2.60 -22.00
C LEU A 151 10.41 1.45 -22.96
N LEU A 152 9.16 1.33 -23.42
CA LEU A 152 8.80 0.37 -24.48
C LEU A 152 9.48 0.71 -25.82
N ARG A 153 9.59 2.01 -26.17
CA ARG A 153 10.25 2.46 -27.41
C ARG A 153 11.75 2.20 -27.40
N LEU A 154 12.39 2.26 -26.22
CA LEU A 154 13.81 1.97 -26.08
C LEU A 154 14.15 0.51 -26.40
N LYS A 155 13.17 -0.41 -26.35
CA LYS A 155 13.36 -1.86 -26.55
C LYS A 155 14.47 -2.46 -25.69
N GLY A 156 14.66 -1.88 -24.50
CA GLY A 156 15.62 -2.32 -23.51
C GLY A 156 15.05 -3.33 -22.52
N LYS A 157 15.63 -3.39 -21.34
CA LYS A 157 15.29 -4.35 -20.28
C LYS A 157 13.82 -4.26 -19.83
N TYR A 158 13.31 -3.04 -19.70
CA TYR A 158 11.89 -2.85 -19.37
C TYR A 158 10.98 -3.51 -20.39
N SER A 159 11.25 -3.29 -21.68
CA SER A 159 10.47 -3.85 -22.79
C SER A 159 10.53 -5.40 -22.78
N GLU A 160 11.70 -5.98 -22.53
CA GLU A 160 11.87 -7.44 -22.40
C GLU A 160 11.03 -8.00 -21.25
N LEU A 161 11.07 -7.36 -20.06
CA LEU A 161 10.30 -7.76 -18.89
C LEU A 161 8.80 -7.63 -19.14
N TRP A 162 8.36 -6.54 -19.77
CA TRP A 162 6.96 -6.31 -20.13
C TRP A 162 6.43 -7.40 -21.05
N ASN A 163 7.16 -7.70 -22.12
CA ASN A 163 6.77 -8.75 -23.07
C ASN A 163 6.67 -10.13 -22.41
N LYS A 164 7.60 -10.48 -21.50
CA LYS A 164 7.54 -11.74 -20.76
C LYS A 164 6.30 -11.87 -19.88
N GLN A 165 5.81 -10.76 -19.29
CA GLN A 165 4.62 -10.78 -18.44
C GLN A 165 3.30 -10.68 -19.21
N SER A 166 3.31 -10.10 -20.41
CA SER A 166 2.10 -9.93 -21.22
C SER A 166 1.68 -11.20 -21.97
N PHE A 167 2.55 -12.21 -22.02
CA PHE A 167 2.29 -13.50 -22.70
C PHE A 167 1.96 -14.64 -21.72
N VAL A 168 1.72 -14.37 -20.45
CA VAL A 168 1.23 -15.29 -19.44
C VAL A 168 -0.19 -14.92 -19.02
#